data_ae9bd33b6ecf285db20432177f7d4487
#
_entry.id   ae9bd33b6ecf285db20432177f7d4487
#
_cell.length_a   1.000
_cell.length_b   1.000
_cell.length_c   1.000
_cell.angle_alpha   90.00
_cell.angle_beta   90.00
_cell.angle_gamma   90.00
#
_symmetry.space_group_name_H-M   'P 1'
#
loop_
_entity.id
_entity.type
_entity.pdbx_description
1 polymer ?
#
loop_
_entity_poly.entity_id
_entity_poly.type
_entity_poly.pdbx_seq_one_letter_code
_entity_poly.pdbx_strand_id
1 'polypeptide(L)'
;MAKNGYSEEEILKIKRAKADALLAPFNGQVLFELSVEGPSSSPSVGTKYKQDEFFCYISTPWGGFEKVHVGFTGRIVEICAKQGQTVRKGQPIAYLERESE
;
A
#
# COMPACT_ATOMS: atom_id res chain seq x y z
N MET A 1 -21.08 -8.19 -22.38
CA MET A 1 -20.19 -9.01 -21.58
C MET A 1 -18.76 -8.58 -21.74
N ALA A 2 -18.00 -8.90 -20.75
CA ALA A 2 -16.58 -8.62 -20.84
C ALA A 2 -15.98 -9.40 -21.99
N LYS A 3 -15.22 -8.75 -22.81
CA LYS A 3 -14.67 -9.36 -24.01
C LYS A 3 -13.64 -10.41 -23.71
N ASN A 4 -12.96 -10.27 -22.59
CA ASN A 4 -11.93 -11.19 -22.17
C ASN A 4 -12.45 -12.28 -21.24
N GLY A 5 -13.72 -12.19 -20.82
CA GLY A 5 -14.31 -13.17 -19.94
C GLY A 5 -13.80 -13.16 -18.51
N TYR A 6 -13.08 -12.13 -18.08
CA TYR A 6 -12.58 -12.04 -16.72
C TYR A 6 -13.53 -11.28 -15.82
N SER A 7 -13.70 -11.77 -14.60
CA SER A 7 -14.39 -11.05 -13.54
C SER A 7 -13.44 -10.04 -12.91
N GLU A 8 -13.99 -9.15 -12.08
CA GLU A 8 -13.15 -8.18 -11.37
C GLU A 8 -12.14 -8.87 -10.47
N GLU A 9 -12.54 -9.97 -9.81
CA GLU A 9 -11.64 -10.73 -8.96
C GLU A 9 -10.50 -11.34 -9.75
N GLU A 10 -10.79 -11.85 -10.92
CA GLU A 10 -9.76 -12.45 -11.76
C GLU A 10 -8.80 -11.41 -12.27
N ILE A 11 -9.31 -10.24 -12.65
CA ILE A 11 -8.46 -9.13 -13.07
C ILE A 11 -7.55 -8.69 -11.93
N LEU A 12 -8.09 -8.62 -10.72
CA LEU A 12 -7.29 -8.24 -9.56
C LEU A 12 -6.21 -9.26 -9.26
N LYS A 13 -6.52 -10.55 -9.38
CA LYS A 13 -5.52 -11.60 -9.22
C LYS A 13 -4.40 -11.47 -10.24
N ILE A 14 -4.74 -11.16 -11.47
CA ILE A 14 -3.75 -10.96 -12.53
C ILE A 14 -2.85 -9.77 -12.19
N LYS A 15 -3.45 -8.69 -11.72
CA LYS A 15 -2.68 -7.50 -11.32
C LYS A 15 -1.75 -7.82 -10.16
N ARG A 16 -2.23 -8.54 -9.15
CA ARG A 16 -1.41 -8.93 -8.01
C ARG A 16 -0.25 -9.83 -8.43
N ALA A 17 -0.49 -10.72 -9.38
CA ALA A 17 0.55 -11.63 -9.85
C ALA A 17 1.71 -10.89 -10.51
N LYS A 18 1.44 -9.69 -11.05
CA LYS A 18 2.44 -8.85 -11.70
C LYS A 18 2.97 -7.76 -10.81
N ALA A 19 2.47 -7.67 -9.59
CA ALA A 19 2.80 -6.61 -8.66
C ALA A 19 3.60 -7.14 -7.50
N ASP A 20 4.35 -6.23 -6.87
CA ASP A 20 5.08 -6.54 -5.66
C ASP A 20 4.31 -6.01 -4.46
N ALA A 21 4.28 -6.79 -3.40
CA ALA A 21 3.61 -6.39 -2.18
C ALA A 21 4.52 -5.48 -1.35
N LEU A 22 3.93 -4.42 -0.83
CA LEU A 22 4.57 -3.59 0.18
C LEU A 22 4.10 -4.12 1.52
N LEU A 23 5.01 -4.73 2.27
CA LEU A 23 4.67 -5.44 3.49
C LEU A 23 4.88 -4.59 4.73
N ALA A 24 4.06 -4.83 5.74
CA ALA A 24 4.21 -4.17 7.03
C ALA A 24 5.50 -4.65 7.69
N PRO A 25 6.38 -3.74 8.12
CA PRO A 25 7.64 -4.13 8.79
C PRO A 25 7.43 -4.51 10.26
N PHE A 26 6.33 -4.08 10.87
CA PHE A 26 6.04 -4.31 12.28
C PHE A 26 4.55 -4.55 12.47
N ASN A 27 4.19 -5.13 13.61
CA ASN A 27 2.81 -5.13 14.05
C ASN A 27 2.46 -3.72 14.50
N GLY A 28 1.34 -3.19 14.03
CA GLY A 28 0.92 -1.85 14.44
C GLY A 28 -0.21 -1.34 13.57
N GLN A 29 -0.48 -0.04 13.70
CA GLN A 29 -1.53 0.61 12.90
C GLN A 29 -0.92 1.36 11.73
N VAL A 30 -1.54 1.23 10.59
CA VAL A 30 -1.16 1.96 9.38
C VAL A 30 -1.72 3.37 9.47
N LEU A 31 -0.86 4.37 9.29
CA LEU A 31 -1.27 5.77 9.30
C LEU A 31 -0.68 6.46 8.07
N PHE A 32 -1.55 6.85 7.16
CA PHE A 32 -1.11 7.60 5.98
C PHE A 32 -0.83 9.06 6.33
N GLU A 33 -1.49 9.54 7.37
CA GLU A 33 -1.27 10.87 7.90
C GLU A 33 -1.28 10.82 9.42
N LEU A 34 -0.44 11.65 10.02
CA LEU A 34 -0.42 11.81 11.48
C LEU A 34 -1.26 12.99 11.94
N SER A 35 -1.64 13.87 11.02
CA SER A 35 -2.44 15.03 11.36
C SER A 35 -3.85 14.63 11.75
N VAL A 36 -4.36 15.23 12.81
CA VAL A 36 -5.76 15.01 13.24
C VAL A 36 -6.69 16.07 12.69
N GLU A 37 -6.15 17.06 11.99
CA GLU A 37 -6.94 18.14 11.40
C GLU A 37 -7.09 17.94 9.92
N GLY A 38 -8.26 18.31 9.40
CA GLY A 38 -8.54 18.22 7.99
C GLY A 38 -8.89 16.80 7.54
N PRO A 39 -9.23 16.64 6.28
CA PRO A 39 -9.56 15.33 5.76
C PRO A 39 -8.31 14.47 5.68
N SER A 40 -8.43 13.21 6.08
CA SER A 40 -7.32 12.29 5.92
C SER A 40 -7.14 11.97 4.44
N SER A 41 -5.90 11.96 3.99
CA SER A 41 -5.59 11.63 2.61
C SER A 41 -4.93 10.26 2.57
N SER A 42 -5.61 9.33 1.95
CA SER A 42 -5.05 8.03 1.66
C SER A 42 -4.53 8.02 0.24
N PRO A 43 -3.51 7.24 -0.05
CA PRO A 43 -3.09 7.10 -1.44
C PRO A 43 -4.18 6.46 -2.27
N SER A 44 -4.18 6.73 -3.55
CA SER A 44 -5.18 6.21 -4.48
C SER A 44 -4.55 5.21 -5.43
N VAL A 45 -5.35 4.24 -5.86
CA VAL A 45 -4.94 3.32 -6.92
C VAL A 45 -4.54 4.16 -8.14
N GLY A 46 -3.42 3.80 -8.75
CA GLY A 46 -2.87 4.54 -9.88
C GLY A 46 -1.80 5.54 -9.52
N THR A 47 -1.64 5.84 -8.23
CA THR A 47 -0.58 6.76 -7.79
C THR A 47 0.78 6.12 -8.00
N LYS A 48 1.70 6.88 -8.57
CA LYS A 48 3.06 6.42 -8.80
C LYS A 48 3.96 6.86 -7.64
N TYR A 49 4.78 5.94 -7.19
CA TYR A 49 5.81 6.19 -6.18
C TYR A 49 7.17 5.91 -6.77
N LYS A 50 8.12 6.72 -6.36
CA LYS A 50 9.52 6.51 -6.73
C LYS A 50 10.20 5.70 -5.65
N GLN A 51 11.31 5.08 -6.00
CA GLN A 51 12.12 4.35 -5.04
C GLN A 51 12.45 5.25 -3.84
N ASP A 52 12.30 4.69 -2.64
CA ASP A 52 12.57 5.36 -1.37
C ASP A 52 11.60 6.49 -1.02
N GLU A 53 10.53 6.63 -1.78
CA GLU A 53 9.51 7.60 -1.44
C GLU A 53 8.68 7.11 -0.25
N PHE A 54 8.29 8.03 0.62
CA PHE A 54 7.49 7.73 1.80
C PHE A 54 6.09 7.23 1.40
N PHE A 55 5.64 6.15 2.03
CA PHE A 55 4.30 5.61 1.78
C PHE A 55 3.36 5.83 2.96
N CYS A 56 3.75 5.40 4.16
CA CYS A 56 2.92 5.53 5.35
C CYS A 56 3.76 5.40 6.61
N TYR A 57 3.10 5.63 7.75
CA TYR A 57 3.68 5.35 9.06
C TYR A 57 3.09 4.05 9.59
N ILE A 58 3.85 3.37 10.45
CA ILE A 58 3.36 2.25 11.24
C ILE A 58 3.64 2.58 12.70
N SER A 59 2.62 2.50 13.55
CA SER A 59 2.84 2.66 14.99
C SER A 59 3.60 1.43 15.50
N THR A 60 4.56 1.65 16.40
CA THR A 60 5.40 0.58 16.90
C THR A 60 4.98 0.14 18.28
N PRO A 61 5.28 -1.13 18.66
CA PRO A 61 4.96 -1.62 20.01
C PRO A 61 5.70 -0.89 21.13
N TRP A 62 6.83 -0.27 20.80
CA TRP A 62 7.62 0.47 21.79
C TRP A 62 7.27 1.95 21.88
N GLY A 63 6.18 2.34 21.22
CA GLY A 63 5.71 3.74 21.21
C GLY A 63 6.42 4.56 20.14
N GLY A 64 5.66 5.28 19.37
CA GLY A 64 6.19 6.08 18.27
C GLY A 64 5.77 5.49 16.92
N PHE A 65 6.38 6.03 15.87
CA PHE A 65 6.01 5.68 14.51
C PHE A 65 7.24 5.45 13.68
N GLU A 66 7.18 4.44 12.82
CA GLU A 66 8.23 4.19 11.85
C GLU A 66 7.69 4.49 10.46
N LYS A 67 8.53 5.07 9.61
CA LYS A 67 8.16 5.35 8.24
C LYS A 67 8.33 4.11 7.38
N VAL A 68 7.36 3.88 6.53
CA VAL A 68 7.42 2.81 5.53
C VAL A 68 7.69 3.47 4.19
N HIS A 69 8.77 3.07 3.53
CA HIS A 69 9.14 3.60 2.22
C HIS A 69 8.90 2.55 1.16
N VAL A 70 8.55 3.01 -0.03
CA VAL A 70 8.46 2.13 -1.19
C VAL A 70 9.88 1.81 -1.62
N GLY A 71 10.25 0.54 -1.69
CA GLY A 71 11.61 0.15 -2.00
C GLY A 71 11.93 0.08 -3.50
N PHE A 72 11.00 0.54 -4.34
CA PHE A 72 11.15 0.48 -5.78
C PHE A 72 10.21 1.49 -6.43
N THR A 73 10.46 1.83 -7.69
CA THR A 73 9.54 2.69 -8.44
C THR A 73 8.39 1.86 -8.94
N GLY A 74 7.18 2.29 -8.63
CA GLY A 74 5.98 1.55 -9.02
C GLY A 74 4.71 2.34 -8.86
N ARG A 75 3.63 1.75 -9.36
CA ARG A 75 2.31 2.36 -9.33
C ARG A 75 1.36 1.47 -8.55
N ILE A 76 0.56 2.06 -7.67
CA ILE A 76 -0.38 1.31 -6.84
C ILE A 76 -1.43 0.64 -7.72
N VAL A 77 -1.59 -0.67 -7.55
CA VAL A 77 -2.67 -1.41 -8.19
C VAL A 77 -3.74 -1.84 -7.19
N GLU A 78 -3.38 -1.92 -5.91
CA GLU A 78 -4.35 -2.24 -4.87
C GLU A 78 -3.86 -1.70 -3.53
N ILE A 79 -4.77 -1.17 -2.73
CA ILE A 79 -4.49 -0.74 -1.36
C ILE A 79 -5.19 -1.73 -0.43
N CYS A 80 -4.43 -2.36 0.46
CA CYS A 80 -4.92 -3.43 1.32
C CYS A 80 -5.19 -2.99 2.74
N ALA A 81 -4.77 -1.79 3.13
CA ALA A 81 -4.95 -1.29 4.49
C ALA A 81 -5.55 0.09 4.46
N LYS A 82 -6.35 0.38 5.48
CA LYS A 82 -7.00 1.67 5.63
C LYS A 82 -6.32 2.46 6.75
N GLN A 83 -6.56 3.77 6.76
CA GLN A 83 -6.07 4.64 7.83
C GLN A 83 -6.50 4.09 9.19
N GLY A 84 -5.53 3.88 10.06
CA GLY A 84 -5.77 3.38 11.40
C GLY A 84 -5.96 1.87 11.53
N GLN A 85 -5.90 1.15 10.44
CA GLN A 85 -6.07 -0.31 10.47
C GLN A 85 -4.87 -0.98 11.10
N THR A 86 -5.13 -1.96 11.97
CA THR A 86 -4.06 -2.76 12.56
C THR A 86 -3.60 -3.81 11.56
N VAL A 87 -2.29 -3.91 11.41
CA VAL A 87 -1.66 -4.90 10.54
C VAL A 87 -0.61 -5.67 11.31
N ARG A 88 -0.24 -6.82 10.81
CA ARG A 88 0.81 -7.65 11.38
C ARG A 88 2.04 -7.60 10.48
N LYS A 89 3.19 -7.79 11.09
CA LYS A 89 4.44 -7.88 10.34
C LYS A 89 4.31 -8.89 9.20
N GLY A 90 4.68 -8.48 8.00
CA GLY A 90 4.59 -9.30 6.81
C GLY A 90 3.26 -9.25 6.09
N GLN A 91 2.27 -8.56 6.66
CA GLN A 91 0.97 -8.40 6.02
C GLN A 91 1.07 -7.38 4.91
N PRO A 92 0.47 -7.62 3.73
CA PRO A 92 0.52 -6.63 2.66
C PRO A 92 -0.28 -5.38 3.01
N ILE A 93 0.33 -4.22 2.78
CA ILE A 93 -0.32 -2.92 2.93
C ILE A 93 -0.86 -2.48 1.58
N ALA A 94 -0.12 -2.76 0.52
CA ALA A 94 -0.49 -2.39 -0.83
C ALA A 94 0.27 -3.28 -1.81
N TYR A 95 -0.23 -3.31 -3.04
CA TYR A 95 0.47 -3.94 -4.16
C TYR A 95 0.78 -2.87 -5.18
N LEU A 96 2.02 -2.86 -5.66
CA LEU A 96 2.48 -1.90 -6.64
C LEU A 96 3.11 -2.63 -7.80
N GLU A 97 2.74 -2.24 -9.00
CA GLU A 97 3.36 -2.76 -10.21
C GLU A 97 4.63 -1.96 -10.47
N ARG A 98 5.76 -2.66 -10.58
CA ARG A 98 7.04 -2.01 -10.84
C ARG A 98 7.03 -1.34 -12.20
N GLU A 99 7.62 -0.17 -12.26
CA GLU A 99 7.78 0.56 -13.50
C GLU A 99 9.24 0.90 -13.71
N SER A 100 9.65 0.85 -14.97
CA SER A 100 10.98 1.31 -15.35
C SER A 100 11.02 2.83 -15.30
N GLU A 101 12.14 3.36 -14.93
CA GLU A 101 12.34 4.80 -14.97
C GLU A 101 12.91 5.22 -16.31
#